data_300391799f051993bf39df2519542fe3
#
_entry.id   300391799f051993bf39df2519542fe3
#
_cell.length_a   1.000
_cell.length_b   1.000
_cell.length_c   1.000
_cell.angle_alpha   90.00
_cell.angle_beta   90.00
_cell.angle_gamma   90.00
#
_symmetry.space_group_name_H-M   'P 1'
#
loop_
_entity.id
_entity.type
_entity.pdbx_description
1 polymer ?
#
loop_
_entity_poly.entity_id
_entity_poly.type
_entity_poly.pdbx_seq_one_letter_code
_entity_poly.pdbx_strand_id
1 'polypeptide(L)'
;MRSIGKLVLHCDAVALAVRATTGFKREAGLHADIAETFGGEVMGQFGIGQPVRRKEDTRLLTGRGQFTDDMNFEGQVFAAFTRSSHANAKILGVDVSSALEMPGVIAIYTGADLEAAGMGHLLNDATYSNRDGSPMHKTNRQVMPTDQTRFVGECLAMVVAKTHHEARDAAEAVLFDFETLPAIANTAKAVDPSAPVVWPEFGTNVVVHWEYGDQAIIEDKLAKAHTRVSVDLVNNRLIVSPMEPRVVTALWDKEAQSLTVYTPSQGGRRLQVALAQGLLNLPQDNVRIISIDTGG
;
A
#
# COMPACT_ATOMS: atom_id res chain seq x y z
N MET A 1 -10.02 -5.54 28.86
CA MET A 1 -9.25 -4.95 27.76
C MET A 1 -7.79 -4.85 28.19
N ARG A 2 -6.92 -5.72 27.72
CA ARG A 2 -5.48 -5.63 28.01
C ARG A 2 -4.87 -4.56 27.09
N SER A 3 -4.08 -3.69 27.65
CA SER A 3 -3.36 -2.62 26.95
C SER A 3 -2.45 -3.25 25.88
N ILE A 4 -2.80 -3.13 24.62
CA ILE A 4 -1.93 -3.52 23.49
C ILE A 4 -0.94 -2.38 23.31
N GLY A 5 0.30 -2.56 23.71
CA GLY A 5 1.31 -1.49 23.76
C GLY A 5 1.77 -1.09 22.41
N LYS A 6 2.29 -1.65 21.46
CA LYS A 6 2.86 -1.15 20.20
C LYS A 6 2.70 -2.21 19.11
N LEU A 7 2.15 -1.84 17.96
CA LEU A 7 1.83 -2.74 16.86
C LEU A 7 2.72 -2.44 15.65
N VAL A 8 3.43 -3.43 15.13
CA VAL A 8 4.13 -3.36 13.83
C VAL A 8 3.35 -4.16 12.81
N LEU A 9 2.95 -3.50 11.73
CA LEU A 9 2.23 -4.10 10.63
C LEU A 9 3.19 -4.37 9.46
N HIS A 10 3.49 -5.64 9.18
CA HIS A 10 4.17 -6.03 7.96
C HIS A 10 3.16 -6.36 6.86
N CYS A 11 3.21 -5.65 5.76
CA CYS A 11 2.36 -5.87 4.60
C CYS A 11 3.17 -6.61 3.53
N ASP A 12 3.26 -7.94 3.61
CA ASP A 12 4.00 -8.76 2.65
C ASP A 12 3.36 -8.70 1.25
N ALA A 13 4.04 -8.01 0.34
CA ALA A 13 3.98 -8.36 -1.06
C ALA A 13 5.03 -9.45 -1.28
N VAL A 14 4.62 -10.61 -1.79
CA VAL A 14 5.40 -11.81 -2.08
C VAL A 14 6.89 -11.53 -2.29
N ALA A 15 7.72 -11.78 -1.28
CA ALA A 15 9.17 -11.77 -1.40
C ALA A 15 9.62 -13.19 -1.77
N LEU A 16 9.91 -13.40 -3.05
CA LEU A 16 10.68 -14.56 -3.51
C LEU A 16 12.13 -14.34 -3.09
N ALA A 17 12.54 -14.93 -1.95
CA ALA A 17 13.91 -14.85 -1.48
C ALA A 17 14.81 -15.73 -2.34
N VAL A 18 15.51 -15.16 -3.29
CA VAL A 18 16.69 -15.79 -3.90
C VAL A 18 17.87 -15.55 -2.95
N ARG A 19 18.23 -16.57 -2.16
CA ARG A 19 19.50 -16.60 -1.45
C ARG A 19 20.62 -16.79 -2.47
N ALA A 20 21.31 -15.71 -2.83
CA ALA A 20 22.64 -15.79 -3.43
C ALA A 20 23.68 -15.79 -2.28
N THR A 21 24.16 -16.98 -1.90
CA THR A 21 25.34 -17.14 -1.07
C THR A 21 26.56 -16.92 -1.97
N THR A 22 27.10 -15.73 -2.01
CA THR A 22 28.49 -15.51 -2.46
C THR A 22 29.20 -14.71 -1.39
N GLY A 23 30.17 -15.41 -0.75
CA GLY A 23 31.07 -14.77 0.20
C GLY A 23 31.95 -13.74 -0.50
N PHE A 24 31.70 -12.48 -0.24
CA PHE A 24 32.60 -11.40 -0.60
C PHE A 24 33.53 -11.13 0.58
N LYS A 25 34.80 -11.52 0.45
CA LYS A 25 35.86 -11.06 1.35
C LYS A 25 36.03 -9.55 1.13
N ARG A 26 35.85 -8.77 2.19
CA ARG A 26 36.19 -7.35 2.21
C ARG A 26 37.72 -7.20 2.08
N GLU A 27 38.20 -6.76 0.96
CA GLU A 27 39.52 -6.16 0.85
C GLU A 27 39.44 -4.69 1.28
N ALA A 28 40.20 -4.36 2.32
CA ALA A 28 40.23 -3.04 2.95
C ALA A 28 40.99 -1.97 2.14
N GLY A 29 41.21 -2.19 0.84
CA GLY A 29 42.02 -1.32 0.01
C GLY A 29 41.29 -0.37 -0.95
N LEU A 30 40.00 -0.58 -1.20
CA LEU A 30 39.30 0.13 -2.28
C LEU A 30 38.73 1.51 -1.92
N HIS A 31 38.80 1.90 -0.65
CA HIS A 31 38.21 3.15 -0.18
C HIS A 31 39.11 4.39 -0.26
N ALA A 32 40.43 4.21 -0.46
CA ALA A 32 41.36 5.34 -0.56
C ALA A 32 41.35 5.95 -1.97
N ASP A 33 41.27 5.15 -3.02
CA ASP A 33 41.39 5.62 -4.41
C ASP A 33 40.18 6.36 -4.95
N ILE A 34 38.97 6.13 -4.40
CA ILE A 34 37.76 6.81 -4.86
C ILE A 34 37.73 8.27 -4.39
N ALA A 35 38.32 8.57 -3.21
CA ALA A 35 38.37 9.92 -2.68
C ALA A 35 39.34 10.85 -3.46
N GLU A 36 40.44 10.31 -4.00
CA GLU A 36 41.39 11.10 -4.77
C GLU A 36 40.95 11.36 -6.22
N THR A 37 40.18 10.47 -6.81
CA THR A 37 39.72 10.62 -8.21
C THR A 37 38.63 11.69 -8.37
N PHE A 38 37.98 12.12 -7.29
CA PHE A 38 36.92 13.15 -7.30
C PHE A 38 37.30 14.42 -6.54
N GLY A 39 38.53 14.60 -6.15
CA GLY A 39 39.08 15.74 -5.42
C GLY A 39 39.33 17.03 -6.23
N GLY A 40 38.68 17.20 -7.35
CA GLY A 40 38.63 18.50 -8.01
C GLY A 40 37.73 19.46 -7.25
N GLU A 41 38.23 20.60 -6.81
CA GLU A 41 37.41 21.69 -6.27
C GLU A 41 36.32 22.05 -7.28
N VAL A 42 35.14 21.54 -7.08
CA VAL A 42 33.94 22.02 -7.77
C VAL A 42 33.56 23.34 -7.12
N MET A 43 34.13 24.41 -7.65
CA MET A 43 33.65 25.75 -7.32
C MET A 43 32.15 25.80 -7.65
N GLY A 44 31.33 25.95 -6.61
CA GLY A 44 29.90 25.90 -6.69
C GLY A 44 29.31 27.03 -7.52
N GLN A 45 29.09 26.76 -8.79
CA GLN A 45 28.08 27.49 -9.54
C GLN A 45 26.79 26.69 -9.50
N PHE A 46 25.83 27.19 -8.76
CA PHE A 46 24.48 26.64 -8.76
C PHE A 46 23.82 26.97 -10.11
N GLY A 47 23.68 25.99 -10.98
CA GLY A 47 23.09 26.16 -12.29
C GLY A 47 22.44 24.88 -12.83
N ILE A 48 21.57 25.04 -13.82
CA ILE A 48 20.91 23.91 -14.49
C ILE A 48 21.99 22.97 -15.08
N GLY A 49 21.84 21.65 -14.82
CA GLY A 49 22.77 20.62 -15.31
C GLY A 49 23.99 20.36 -14.45
N GLN A 50 24.12 21.00 -13.31
CA GLN A 50 25.21 20.75 -12.37
C GLN A 50 24.96 19.51 -11.51
N PRO A 51 25.95 18.64 -11.26
CA PRO A 51 25.83 17.49 -10.40
C PRO A 51 25.79 17.93 -8.94
N VAL A 52 24.61 18.14 -8.38
CA VAL A 52 24.43 18.44 -6.97
C VAL A 52 24.31 17.12 -6.19
N ARG A 53 25.25 16.91 -5.24
CA ARG A 53 25.18 15.73 -4.35
C ARG A 53 24.07 15.91 -3.33
N ARG A 54 23.31 14.85 -3.08
CA ARG A 54 22.31 14.83 -2.00
C ARG A 54 23.03 14.80 -0.65
N LYS A 55 22.49 15.48 0.34
CA LYS A 55 23.06 15.50 1.70
C LYS A 55 23.06 14.11 2.35
N GLU A 56 22.06 13.30 1.97
CA GLU A 56 21.84 11.95 2.49
C GLU A 56 22.81 10.91 1.92
N ASP A 57 23.45 11.18 0.76
CA ASP A 57 24.28 10.18 0.05
C ASP A 57 25.35 9.58 0.95
N THR A 58 26.06 10.39 1.73
CA THR A 58 27.13 9.91 2.62
C THR A 58 26.58 8.92 3.66
N ARG A 59 25.43 9.19 4.23
CA ARG A 59 24.79 8.35 5.24
C ARG A 59 24.30 7.03 4.62
N LEU A 60 23.63 7.11 3.48
CA LEU A 60 23.08 5.94 2.77
C LEU A 60 24.19 5.05 2.22
N LEU A 61 25.21 5.60 1.57
CA LEU A 61 26.34 4.85 1.00
C LEU A 61 27.24 4.20 2.05
N THR A 62 27.26 4.69 3.29
CA THR A 62 28.04 4.11 4.38
C THR A 62 27.24 3.15 5.27
N GLY A 63 26.05 2.72 4.85
CA GLY A 63 25.21 1.77 5.58
C GLY A 63 24.60 2.33 6.86
N ARG A 64 24.45 3.66 6.95
CA ARG A 64 23.82 4.36 8.07
C ARG A 64 22.41 4.87 7.73
N GLY A 65 21.85 4.38 6.63
CA GLY A 65 20.44 4.55 6.33
C GLY A 65 19.57 3.90 7.39
N GLN A 66 18.40 4.45 7.64
CA GLN A 66 17.45 3.93 8.60
C GLN A 66 16.05 3.91 7.97
N PHE A 67 15.57 2.72 7.68
CA PHE A 67 14.25 2.49 7.11
C PHE A 67 13.26 2.09 8.22
N THR A 68 11.99 2.07 7.89
CA THR A 68 10.94 1.79 8.89
C THR A 68 11.11 0.40 9.53
N ASP A 69 11.55 -0.60 8.75
CA ASP A 69 11.75 -1.96 9.25
C ASP A 69 12.98 -2.15 10.15
N ASP A 70 13.92 -1.19 10.11
CA ASP A 70 15.07 -1.16 11.02
C ASP A 70 14.70 -0.67 12.43
N MET A 71 13.49 -0.12 12.59
CA MET A 71 13.06 0.45 13.86
C MET A 71 12.44 -0.61 14.77
N ASN A 72 12.99 -0.71 15.97
CA ASN A 72 12.49 -1.61 17.00
C ASN A 72 12.12 -0.84 18.26
N PHE A 73 10.98 -1.20 18.86
CA PHE A 73 10.45 -0.55 20.05
C PHE A 73 10.22 -1.58 21.15
N GLU A 74 10.43 -1.16 22.39
CA GLU A 74 10.15 -2.03 23.55
C GLU A 74 8.67 -2.43 23.58
N GLY A 75 8.40 -3.74 23.80
CA GLY A 75 7.05 -4.28 23.80
C GLY A 75 6.39 -4.33 22.42
N GLN A 76 7.17 -4.25 21.35
CA GLN A 76 6.71 -4.39 19.97
C GLN A 76 6.05 -5.76 19.74
N VAL A 77 4.95 -5.76 19.01
CA VAL A 77 4.29 -6.96 18.50
C VAL A 77 4.18 -6.87 16.98
N PHE A 78 3.96 -8.00 16.33
CA PHE A 78 3.96 -8.11 14.87
C PHE A 78 2.58 -8.50 14.37
N ALA A 79 2.21 -8.01 13.19
CA ALA A 79 0.98 -8.40 12.55
C ALA A 79 1.22 -8.98 11.16
N ALA A 80 0.43 -10.00 10.82
CA ALA A 80 0.33 -10.55 9.49
C ALA A 80 -1.14 -10.60 9.06
N PHE A 81 -1.37 -10.67 7.74
CA PHE A 81 -2.73 -10.61 7.19
C PHE A 81 -3.07 -11.90 6.47
N THR A 82 -4.24 -12.46 6.80
CA THR A 82 -4.91 -13.44 5.94
C THR A 82 -5.48 -12.69 4.74
N ARG A 83 -5.18 -13.17 3.53
CA ARG A 83 -5.57 -12.52 2.29
C ARG A 83 -6.43 -13.42 1.43
N SER A 84 -7.37 -12.80 0.70
CA SER A 84 -8.21 -13.52 -0.24
C SER A 84 -7.40 -14.15 -1.37
N SER A 85 -7.67 -15.43 -1.64
CA SER A 85 -7.24 -16.13 -2.85
C SER A 85 -8.24 -15.98 -4.02
N HIS A 86 -9.41 -15.38 -3.76
CA HIS A 86 -10.49 -15.21 -4.73
C HIS A 86 -10.51 -13.80 -5.32
N ALA A 87 -10.78 -13.71 -6.62
CA ALA A 87 -10.96 -12.44 -7.30
C ALA A 87 -12.32 -11.79 -7.01
N ASN A 88 -13.31 -12.62 -6.71
CA ASN A 88 -14.66 -12.22 -6.32
C ASN A 88 -15.36 -13.38 -5.61
N ALA A 89 -15.71 -13.22 -4.34
CA ALA A 89 -16.42 -14.24 -3.58
C ALA A 89 -17.16 -13.60 -2.40
N LYS A 90 -18.34 -14.15 -2.06
CA LYS A 90 -18.97 -13.84 -0.79
C LYS A 90 -18.23 -14.52 0.35
N ILE A 91 -18.13 -13.86 1.47
CA ILE A 91 -17.61 -14.39 2.73
C ILE A 91 -18.81 -14.97 3.49
N LEU A 92 -18.84 -16.30 3.62
CA LEU A 92 -19.92 -17.01 4.33
C LEU A 92 -19.60 -17.19 5.81
N GLY A 93 -18.31 -17.23 6.15
CA GLY A 93 -17.86 -17.39 7.52
C GLY A 93 -16.36 -17.27 7.67
N VAL A 94 -15.91 -17.11 8.92
CA VAL A 94 -14.51 -17.11 9.31
C VAL A 94 -14.34 -17.94 10.56
N ASP A 95 -13.34 -18.83 10.57
CA ASP A 95 -12.91 -19.57 11.75
C ASP A 95 -11.48 -19.19 12.11
N VAL A 96 -11.34 -18.58 13.28
CA VAL A 96 -10.07 -18.14 13.86
C VAL A 96 -9.60 -19.04 15.01
N SER A 97 -10.37 -20.08 15.37
CA SER A 97 -10.20 -20.86 16.60
C SER A 97 -8.82 -21.50 16.69
N SER A 98 -8.42 -22.22 15.64
CA SER A 98 -7.09 -22.88 15.59
C SER A 98 -5.95 -21.89 15.58
N ALA A 99 -6.10 -20.76 14.91
CA ALA A 99 -5.08 -19.72 14.86
C ALA A 99 -4.90 -19.01 16.21
N LEU A 100 -5.98 -18.81 16.98
CA LEU A 100 -5.91 -18.21 18.31
C LEU A 100 -5.17 -19.06 19.33
N GLU A 101 -5.18 -20.39 19.18
CA GLU A 101 -4.50 -21.33 20.07
C GLU A 101 -3.00 -21.47 19.75
N MET A 102 -2.53 -20.91 18.63
CA MET A 102 -1.13 -21.04 18.22
C MET A 102 -0.18 -20.27 19.15
N PRO A 103 1.03 -20.77 19.36
CA PRO A 103 2.02 -20.14 20.23
C PRO A 103 2.29 -18.69 19.81
N GLY A 104 2.38 -17.80 20.79
CA GLY A 104 2.73 -16.40 20.58
C GLY A 104 1.62 -15.50 20.04
N VAL A 105 0.50 -16.06 19.59
CA VAL A 105 -0.65 -15.27 19.13
C VAL A 105 -1.27 -14.49 20.30
N ILE A 106 -1.52 -13.21 20.06
CA ILE A 106 -2.05 -12.28 21.04
C ILE A 106 -3.52 -11.94 20.75
N ALA A 107 -3.83 -11.69 19.46
CA ALA A 107 -5.18 -11.36 19.01
C ALA A 107 -5.34 -11.61 17.51
N ILE A 108 -6.58 -11.82 17.07
CA ILE A 108 -6.95 -11.85 15.65
C ILE A 108 -8.12 -10.90 15.49
N TYR A 109 -8.07 -10.06 14.47
CA TYR A 109 -9.10 -9.11 14.12
C TYR A 109 -9.62 -9.38 12.72
N THR A 110 -10.92 -9.36 12.56
CA THR A 110 -11.65 -9.54 11.30
C THR A 110 -12.34 -8.23 10.89
N GLY A 111 -12.94 -8.20 9.71
CA GLY A 111 -13.77 -7.05 9.30
C GLY A 111 -14.88 -6.74 10.30
N ALA A 112 -15.53 -7.76 10.88
CA ALA A 112 -16.58 -7.58 11.88
C ALA A 112 -16.08 -6.90 13.15
N ASP A 113 -14.86 -7.21 13.59
CA ASP A 113 -14.26 -6.57 14.77
C ASP A 113 -13.98 -5.08 14.49
N LEU A 114 -13.54 -4.73 13.27
CA LEU A 114 -13.33 -3.35 12.88
C LEU A 114 -14.63 -2.56 12.80
N GLU A 115 -15.68 -3.13 12.25
CA GLU A 115 -17.03 -2.53 12.24
C GLU A 115 -17.56 -2.32 13.66
N ALA A 116 -17.45 -3.32 14.52
CA ALA A 116 -17.84 -3.22 15.92
C ALA A 116 -17.05 -2.17 16.70
N ALA A 117 -15.78 -1.92 16.30
CA ALA A 117 -14.95 -0.86 16.85
C ALA A 117 -15.29 0.53 16.28
N GLY A 118 -16.22 0.63 15.35
CA GLY A 118 -16.60 1.90 14.70
C GLY A 118 -15.57 2.43 13.72
N MET A 119 -14.71 1.56 13.17
CA MET A 119 -13.77 1.97 12.12
C MET A 119 -14.50 2.41 10.87
N GLY A 120 -14.03 3.51 10.29
CA GLY A 120 -14.55 4.05 9.03
C GLY A 120 -14.06 3.27 7.80
N HIS A 121 -14.23 3.91 6.65
CA HIS A 121 -13.85 3.35 5.36
C HIS A 121 -12.62 4.05 4.78
N LEU A 122 -11.96 3.38 3.83
CA LEU A 122 -10.85 3.99 3.09
C LEU A 122 -11.38 5.19 2.28
N LEU A 123 -10.82 6.36 2.55
CA LEU A 123 -11.22 7.59 1.87
C LEU A 123 -10.95 7.49 0.36
N ASN A 124 -11.98 7.79 -0.43
CA ASN A 124 -11.84 8.07 -1.84
C ASN A 124 -12.02 9.58 -2.05
N ASP A 125 -10.91 10.31 -2.04
CA ASP A 125 -10.86 11.76 -2.19
C ASP A 125 -10.83 12.23 -3.66
N ALA A 126 -10.85 11.32 -4.63
CA ALA A 126 -10.94 11.65 -6.03
C ALA A 126 -12.28 12.35 -6.34
N THR A 127 -12.23 13.43 -7.09
CA THR A 127 -13.39 14.26 -7.45
C THR A 127 -13.39 14.56 -8.94
N TYR A 128 -13.65 13.52 -9.75
CA TYR A 128 -13.83 13.70 -11.18
C TYR A 128 -15.32 13.80 -11.50
N SER A 129 -15.63 14.57 -12.53
CA SER A 129 -16.97 14.60 -13.11
C SER A 129 -16.98 13.83 -14.41
N ASN A 130 -18.08 13.13 -14.67
CA ASN A 130 -18.35 12.54 -15.95
C ASN A 130 -18.51 13.60 -17.03
N ARG A 131 -18.46 13.21 -18.30
CA ARG A 131 -18.67 14.10 -19.45
C ARG A 131 -20.00 14.86 -19.40
N ASP A 132 -21.04 14.25 -18.82
CA ASP A 132 -22.37 14.85 -18.65
C ASP A 132 -22.49 15.76 -17.41
N GLY A 133 -21.39 15.95 -16.67
CA GLY A 133 -21.33 16.73 -15.44
C GLY A 133 -21.73 15.99 -14.16
N SER A 134 -22.22 14.74 -14.26
CA SER A 134 -22.51 13.92 -13.09
C SER A 134 -21.23 13.54 -12.33
N PRO A 135 -21.30 13.31 -11.01
CA PRO A 135 -20.12 12.89 -10.24
C PRO A 135 -19.70 11.46 -10.60
N MET A 136 -18.41 11.15 -10.44
CA MET A 136 -17.90 9.77 -10.52
C MET A 136 -18.52 8.88 -9.44
N HIS A 137 -18.59 7.57 -9.72
CA HIS A 137 -18.92 6.59 -8.70
C HIS A 137 -17.82 6.49 -7.65
N LYS A 138 -18.20 6.51 -6.38
CA LYS A 138 -17.28 6.36 -5.25
C LYS A 138 -17.53 5.05 -4.54
N THR A 139 -16.56 4.15 -4.60
CA THR A 139 -16.63 2.87 -3.91
C THR A 139 -16.40 3.07 -2.41
N ASN A 140 -17.22 2.42 -1.60
CA ASN A 140 -17.11 2.44 -0.15
C ASN A 140 -16.26 1.23 0.31
N ARG A 141 -14.93 1.36 0.27
CA ARG A 141 -14.02 0.26 0.60
C ARG A 141 -13.76 0.19 2.09
N GLN A 142 -14.08 -0.95 2.66
CA GLN A 142 -13.68 -1.33 4.01
C GLN A 142 -12.17 -1.63 4.05
N VAL A 143 -11.56 -1.57 5.23
CA VAL A 143 -10.17 -2.00 5.45
C VAL A 143 -10.05 -3.50 5.31
N MET A 144 -11.00 -4.23 5.92
CA MET A 144 -11.22 -5.65 5.76
C MET A 144 -12.72 -5.87 5.53
N PRO A 145 -13.13 -6.47 4.40
CA PRO A 145 -14.54 -6.68 4.10
C PRO A 145 -15.17 -7.73 4.99
N THR A 146 -16.47 -7.58 5.28
CA THR A 146 -17.28 -8.52 6.05
C THR A 146 -18.16 -9.39 5.16
N ASP A 147 -18.49 -8.93 3.96
CA ASP A 147 -19.50 -9.52 3.09
C ASP A 147 -18.93 -10.19 1.84
N GLN A 148 -17.97 -9.53 1.18
CA GLN A 148 -17.49 -9.95 -0.15
C GLN A 148 -16.07 -9.47 -0.40
N THR A 149 -15.19 -10.39 -0.81
CA THR A 149 -13.89 -10.04 -1.37
C THR A 149 -14.01 -9.71 -2.84
N ARG A 150 -13.29 -8.66 -3.28
CA ARG A 150 -13.42 -8.08 -4.63
C ARG A 150 -12.13 -8.13 -5.46
N PHE A 151 -11.03 -8.59 -4.87
CA PHE A 151 -9.77 -8.81 -5.60
C PHE A 151 -8.87 -9.81 -4.86
N VAL A 152 -8.03 -10.51 -5.61
CA VAL A 152 -7.00 -11.40 -5.04
C VAL A 152 -6.02 -10.58 -4.19
N GLY A 153 -5.76 -11.04 -2.97
CA GLY A 153 -4.86 -10.37 -2.03
C GLY A 153 -5.54 -9.32 -1.13
N GLU A 154 -6.88 -9.17 -1.21
CA GLU A 154 -7.62 -8.33 -0.27
C GLU A 154 -7.45 -8.84 1.17
N CYS A 155 -7.15 -7.93 2.11
CA CYS A 155 -6.97 -8.29 3.51
C CYS A 155 -8.32 -8.68 4.13
N LEU A 156 -8.38 -9.83 4.80
CA LEU A 156 -9.60 -10.38 5.38
C LEU A 156 -9.52 -10.50 6.90
N ALA A 157 -8.33 -10.80 7.44
CA ALA A 157 -8.08 -10.82 8.87
C ALA A 157 -6.66 -10.31 9.15
N MET A 158 -6.44 -9.81 10.36
CA MET A 158 -5.16 -9.38 10.89
C MET A 158 -4.84 -10.19 12.14
N VAL A 159 -3.75 -10.94 12.09
CA VAL A 159 -3.22 -11.70 13.24
C VAL A 159 -2.12 -10.90 13.89
N VAL A 160 -2.17 -10.76 15.20
CA VAL A 160 -1.16 -10.09 16.03
C VAL A 160 -0.48 -11.13 16.90
N ALA A 161 0.86 -11.20 16.83
CA ALA A 161 1.67 -12.15 17.61
C ALA A 161 2.94 -11.50 18.14
N LYS A 162 3.68 -12.24 18.99
CA LYS A 162 4.91 -11.77 19.61
C LYS A 162 6.07 -11.66 18.63
N THR A 163 6.08 -12.48 17.58
CA THR A 163 7.08 -12.46 16.52
C THR A 163 6.43 -12.45 15.15
N HIS A 164 7.18 -12.00 14.14
CA HIS A 164 6.72 -11.99 12.76
C HIS A 164 6.41 -13.41 12.23
N HIS A 165 7.22 -14.40 12.60
CA HIS A 165 6.99 -15.80 12.19
C HIS A 165 5.68 -16.35 12.78
N GLU A 166 5.47 -16.17 14.08
CA GLU A 166 4.22 -16.61 14.74
C GLU A 166 2.98 -15.91 14.14
N ALA A 167 3.10 -14.63 13.80
CA ALA A 167 1.99 -13.91 13.15
C ALA A 167 1.66 -14.48 11.77
N ARG A 168 2.68 -14.83 10.97
CA ARG A 168 2.50 -15.40 9.62
C ARG A 168 1.92 -16.80 9.68
N ASP A 169 2.50 -17.67 10.51
CA ASP A 169 2.03 -19.04 10.66
C ASP A 169 0.56 -19.07 11.09
N ALA A 170 0.19 -18.21 12.04
CA ALA A 170 -1.20 -18.11 12.49
C ALA A 170 -2.12 -17.46 11.44
N ALA A 171 -1.63 -16.53 10.61
CA ALA A 171 -2.43 -15.96 9.53
C ALA A 171 -2.77 -16.99 8.44
N GLU A 172 -1.93 -18.01 8.23
CA GLU A 172 -2.21 -19.14 7.34
C GLU A 172 -3.22 -20.13 7.94
N ALA A 173 -3.38 -20.16 9.26
CA ALA A 173 -4.33 -21.03 9.97
C ALA A 173 -5.75 -20.44 10.09
N VAL A 174 -5.94 -19.17 9.75
CA VAL A 174 -7.28 -18.55 9.70
C VAL A 174 -8.03 -19.07 8.48
N LEU A 175 -9.19 -19.65 8.68
CA LEU A 175 -10.00 -20.25 7.62
C LEU A 175 -11.20 -19.36 7.28
N PHE A 176 -11.40 -19.16 5.97
CA PHE A 176 -12.56 -18.48 5.43
C PHE A 176 -13.40 -19.43 4.58
N ASP A 177 -14.71 -19.39 4.76
CA ASP A 177 -15.65 -20.06 3.89
C ASP A 177 -16.17 -19.09 2.83
N PHE A 178 -16.11 -19.50 1.54
CA PHE A 178 -16.41 -18.64 0.41
C PHE A 178 -17.43 -19.26 -0.54
N GLU A 179 -18.34 -18.43 -1.03
CA GLU A 179 -19.11 -18.68 -2.25
C GLU A 179 -18.46 -17.91 -3.41
N THR A 180 -17.78 -18.62 -4.32
CA THR A 180 -17.13 -17.98 -5.47
C THR A 180 -18.15 -17.35 -6.41
N LEU A 181 -17.89 -16.09 -6.78
CA LEU A 181 -18.71 -15.32 -7.72
C LEU A 181 -17.99 -15.10 -9.05
N PRO A 182 -18.74 -14.82 -10.13
CA PRO A 182 -18.13 -14.40 -11.39
C PRO A 182 -17.23 -13.19 -11.21
N ALA A 183 -16.02 -13.24 -11.78
CA ALA A 183 -15.02 -12.18 -11.67
C ALA A 183 -14.66 -11.63 -13.04
N ILE A 184 -14.21 -10.37 -13.07
CA ILE A 184 -13.72 -9.70 -14.27
C ILE A 184 -12.28 -9.22 -14.05
N ALA A 185 -11.34 -9.78 -14.82
CA ALA A 185 -9.92 -9.43 -14.74
C ALA A 185 -9.43 -8.56 -15.92
N ASN A 186 -10.17 -8.53 -17.01
CA ASN A 186 -9.82 -7.80 -18.21
C ASN A 186 -10.57 -6.47 -18.28
N THR A 187 -9.85 -5.35 -18.27
CA THR A 187 -10.43 -4.00 -18.27
C THR A 187 -11.23 -3.70 -19.54
N ALA A 188 -10.79 -4.18 -20.72
CA ALA A 188 -11.53 -3.98 -21.96
C ALA A 188 -12.86 -4.75 -21.98
N LYS A 189 -12.93 -5.90 -21.31
CA LYS A 189 -14.17 -6.65 -21.16
C LYS A 189 -15.07 -6.12 -20.03
N ALA A 190 -14.51 -5.36 -19.10
CA ALA A 190 -15.26 -4.84 -17.95
C ALA A 190 -16.34 -3.81 -18.34
N VAL A 191 -16.22 -3.19 -19.51
CA VAL A 191 -17.21 -2.23 -20.03
C VAL A 191 -18.34 -2.90 -20.81
N ASP A 192 -18.27 -4.21 -21.06
CA ASP A 192 -19.34 -4.96 -21.71
C ASP A 192 -20.57 -4.98 -20.78
N PRO A 193 -21.79 -4.68 -21.30
CA PRO A 193 -23.01 -4.72 -20.48
C PRO A 193 -23.32 -6.09 -19.86
N SER A 194 -22.76 -7.17 -20.40
CA SER A 194 -22.90 -8.52 -19.86
C SER A 194 -21.83 -8.90 -18.84
N ALA A 195 -20.84 -8.03 -18.61
CA ALA A 195 -19.76 -8.30 -17.66
C ALA A 195 -20.26 -8.34 -16.22
N PRO A 196 -19.71 -9.23 -15.38
CA PRO A 196 -19.99 -9.22 -13.94
C PRO A 196 -19.65 -7.85 -13.33
N VAL A 197 -20.60 -7.24 -12.63
CA VAL A 197 -20.39 -5.94 -11.97
C VAL A 197 -19.79 -6.15 -10.61
N VAL A 198 -18.65 -5.47 -10.33
CA VAL A 198 -17.91 -5.59 -9.06
C VAL A 198 -18.65 -4.90 -7.91
N TRP A 199 -19.33 -3.78 -8.21
CA TRP A 199 -20.14 -3.01 -7.27
C TRP A 199 -21.56 -2.90 -7.81
N PRO A 200 -22.44 -3.85 -7.45
CA PRO A 200 -23.78 -3.98 -8.03
C PRO A 200 -24.63 -2.71 -7.90
N GLU A 201 -24.42 -1.92 -6.86
CA GLU A 201 -25.15 -0.67 -6.63
C GLU A 201 -24.94 0.39 -7.70
N PHE A 202 -23.85 0.29 -8.49
CA PHE A 202 -23.59 1.20 -9.60
C PHE A 202 -24.15 0.71 -10.92
N GLY A 203 -24.50 -0.58 -11.03
CA GLY A 203 -24.98 -1.19 -12.27
C GLY A 203 -23.96 -1.24 -13.41
N THR A 204 -22.72 -0.82 -13.15
CA THR A 204 -21.63 -0.75 -14.14
C THR A 204 -20.26 -0.87 -13.48
N ASN A 205 -19.26 -1.30 -14.26
CA ASN A 205 -17.84 -1.25 -13.84
C ASN A 205 -17.15 0.06 -14.25
N VAL A 206 -17.84 0.96 -14.94
CA VAL A 206 -17.30 2.27 -15.33
C VAL A 206 -17.43 3.23 -14.15
N VAL A 207 -16.30 3.59 -13.56
CA VAL A 207 -16.25 4.50 -12.40
C VAL A 207 -16.45 5.95 -12.82
N VAL A 208 -15.86 6.32 -13.97
CA VAL A 208 -15.96 7.66 -14.52
C VAL A 208 -15.73 7.64 -16.02
N HIS A 209 -16.51 8.45 -16.75
CA HIS A 209 -16.30 8.74 -18.15
C HIS A 209 -15.76 10.17 -18.26
N TRP A 210 -14.46 10.32 -18.06
CA TRP A 210 -13.79 11.62 -18.02
C TRP A 210 -13.27 12.02 -19.39
N GLU A 211 -13.42 13.29 -19.71
CA GLU A 211 -12.95 13.89 -20.96
C GLU A 211 -12.24 15.23 -20.67
N TYR A 212 -11.17 15.48 -21.39
CA TYR A 212 -10.44 16.76 -21.32
C TYR A 212 -10.00 17.17 -22.72
N GLY A 213 -10.14 18.48 -23.01
CA GLY A 213 -9.79 19.06 -24.29
C GLY A 213 -11.01 19.38 -25.15
N ASP A 214 -10.76 19.75 -26.41
CA ASP A 214 -11.79 20.06 -27.40
C ASP A 214 -11.74 19.03 -28.53
N GLN A 215 -12.70 18.13 -28.54
CA GLN A 215 -12.81 17.05 -29.52
C GLN A 215 -12.94 17.61 -30.94
N ALA A 216 -13.73 18.67 -31.17
CA ALA A 216 -13.97 19.23 -32.48
C ALA A 216 -12.71 19.85 -33.09
N ILE A 217 -11.91 20.53 -32.26
CA ILE A 217 -10.60 21.07 -32.68
C ILE A 217 -9.63 19.95 -33.05
N ILE A 218 -9.59 18.87 -32.26
CA ILE A 218 -8.71 17.74 -32.53
C ILE A 218 -9.11 17.02 -33.81
N GLU A 219 -10.39 16.77 -34.02
CA GLU A 219 -10.92 16.10 -35.22
C GLU A 219 -10.65 16.94 -36.47
N ASP A 220 -10.85 18.27 -36.43
CA ASP A 220 -10.54 19.18 -37.55
C ASP A 220 -9.04 19.14 -37.89
N LYS A 221 -8.16 19.17 -36.88
CA LYS A 221 -6.69 19.09 -37.10
C LYS A 221 -6.29 17.75 -37.68
N LEU A 222 -6.84 16.64 -37.16
CA LEU A 222 -6.62 15.31 -37.69
C LEU A 222 -7.14 15.18 -39.12
N ALA A 223 -8.29 15.78 -39.43
CA ALA A 223 -8.84 15.80 -40.80
C ALA A 223 -7.92 16.47 -41.80
N LYS A 224 -7.23 17.52 -41.38
CA LYS A 224 -6.29 18.32 -42.19
C LYS A 224 -4.86 17.82 -42.16
N ALA A 225 -4.55 16.82 -41.37
CA ALA A 225 -3.19 16.30 -41.23
C ALA A 225 -2.72 15.63 -42.52
N HIS A 226 -1.49 15.95 -42.97
CA HIS A 226 -0.86 15.36 -44.14
C HIS A 226 -0.68 13.82 -43.99
N THR A 227 -0.37 13.37 -42.79
CA THR A 227 -0.17 11.94 -42.49
C THR A 227 -0.89 11.62 -41.20
N ARG A 228 -1.61 10.48 -41.16
CA ARG A 228 -2.22 9.95 -39.95
C ARG A 228 -1.61 8.60 -39.64
N VAL A 229 -1.29 8.39 -38.36
CA VAL A 229 -0.82 7.11 -37.84
C VAL A 229 -1.75 6.71 -36.69
N SER A 230 -2.23 5.47 -36.69
CA SER A 230 -3.00 4.88 -35.60
C SER A 230 -2.18 3.78 -34.96
N VAL A 231 -2.15 3.75 -33.62
CA VAL A 231 -1.45 2.74 -32.84
C VAL A 231 -2.38 2.26 -31.72
N ASP A 232 -2.56 0.94 -31.66
CA ASP A 232 -3.23 0.31 -30.54
C ASP A 232 -2.21 -0.06 -29.46
N LEU A 233 -2.38 0.50 -28.27
CA LEU A 233 -1.46 0.31 -27.16
C LEU A 233 -2.15 -0.41 -26.01
N VAL A 234 -1.48 -1.42 -25.47
CA VAL A 234 -1.86 -2.07 -24.20
C VAL A 234 -0.87 -1.66 -23.12
N ASN A 235 -1.36 -0.90 -22.15
CA ASN A 235 -0.58 -0.58 -20.96
C ASN A 235 -0.77 -1.72 -19.94
N ASN A 236 0.21 -2.60 -19.86
CA ASN A 236 0.16 -3.75 -18.97
C ASN A 236 0.17 -3.32 -17.50
N ARG A 237 -0.54 -4.07 -16.67
CA ARG A 237 -0.37 -3.98 -15.23
C ARG A 237 0.98 -4.59 -14.85
N LEU A 238 1.72 -3.87 -14.01
CA LEU A 238 3.02 -4.29 -13.51
C LEU A 238 2.98 -4.36 -11.99
N ILE A 239 3.70 -5.35 -11.44
CA ILE A 239 4.04 -5.38 -10.02
C ILE A 239 5.31 -4.55 -9.87
N VAL A 240 5.26 -3.51 -9.07
CA VAL A 240 6.38 -2.58 -8.89
C VAL A 240 7.59 -3.26 -8.25
N SER A 241 7.38 -4.25 -7.38
CA SER A 241 8.42 -5.01 -6.66
C SER A 241 9.47 -4.09 -6.03
N PRO A 242 9.06 -3.14 -5.16
CA PRO A 242 10.00 -2.23 -4.54
C PRO A 242 11.00 -2.97 -3.67
N MET A 243 12.24 -2.47 -3.57
CA MET A 243 13.27 -3.04 -2.70
C MET A 243 12.94 -2.84 -1.22
N GLU A 244 12.32 -1.72 -0.86
CA GLU A 244 11.70 -1.54 0.45
C GLU A 244 10.23 -2.01 0.39
N PRO A 245 9.88 -3.12 1.06
CA PRO A 245 8.49 -3.58 1.13
C PRO A 245 7.64 -2.59 1.93
N ARG A 246 6.32 -2.72 1.81
CA ARG A 246 5.39 -1.91 2.62
C ARG A 246 5.49 -2.34 4.07
N VAL A 247 5.82 -1.41 4.93
CA VAL A 247 5.94 -1.61 6.37
C VAL A 247 5.31 -0.44 7.11
N VAL A 248 4.71 -0.72 8.24
CA VAL A 248 4.12 0.27 9.14
C VAL A 248 4.43 -0.12 10.58
N THR A 249 4.94 0.83 11.36
CA THR A 249 5.05 0.70 12.81
C THR A 249 4.16 1.75 13.46
N ALA A 250 3.18 1.31 14.24
CA ALA A 250 2.21 2.18 14.88
C ALA A 250 2.41 2.18 16.41
N LEU A 251 2.50 3.36 16.98
CA LEU A 251 2.63 3.59 18.43
C LEU A 251 1.40 4.34 18.91
N TRP A 252 0.65 3.73 19.83
CA TRP A 252 -0.48 4.36 20.47
C TRP A 252 -0.12 4.85 21.87
N ASP A 253 -0.29 6.13 22.10
CA ASP A 253 -0.21 6.73 23.44
C ASP A 253 -1.62 6.80 24.04
N LYS A 254 -1.83 5.99 25.07
CA LYS A 254 -3.14 5.89 25.72
C LYS A 254 -3.49 7.12 26.56
N GLU A 255 -2.49 7.80 27.12
CA GLU A 255 -2.73 8.99 27.97
C GLU A 255 -3.02 10.20 27.08
N ALA A 256 -2.22 10.41 26.04
CA ALA A 256 -2.40 11.50 25.10
C ALA A 256 -3.51 11.21 24.05
N GLN A 257 -4.05 9.99 23.99
CA GLN A 257 -5.00 9.54 22.96
C GLN A 257 -4.47 9.85 21.55
N SER A 258 -3.18 9.59 21.31
CA SER A 258 -2.50 9.94 20.08
C SER A 258 -1.81 8.74 19.43
N LEU A 259 -1.75 8.78 18.10
CA LEU A 259 -1.17 7.76 17.24
C LEU A 259 0.07 8.32 16.52
N THR A 260 1.21 7.67 16.69
CA THR A 260 2.39 7.92 15.85
C THR A 260 2.59 6.74 14.92
N VAL A 261 2.68 7.02 13.62
CA VAL A 261 2.86 6.01 12.57
C VAL A 261 4.18 6.27 11.85
N TYR A 262 5.07 5.30 11.88
CA TYR A 262 6.28 5.26 11.07
C TYR A 262 5.99 4.43 9.82
N THR A 263 6.21 5.01 8.65
CA THR A 263 5.96 4.33 7.37
C THR A 263 6.65 5.08 6.22
N PRO A 264 7.18 4.38 5.21
CA PRO A 264 7.60 5.04 3.99
C PRO A 264 6.39 5.67 3.32
N SER A 265 6.47 6.96 3.01
CA SER A 265 5.34 7.70 2.44
C SER A 265 5.79 8.81 1.49
N GLN A 266 5.10 8.95 0.37
CA GLN A 266 5.23 10.09 -0.55
C GLN A 266 4.25 11.22 -0.23
N GLY A 267 3.45 11.10 0.83
CA GLY A 267 2.42 12.07 1.19
C GLY A 267 1.92 11.93 2.64
N GLY A 268 2.79 12.18 3.62
CA GLY A 268 2.46 12.02 5.04
C GLY A 268 1.20 12.78 5.47
N ARG A 269 0.98 13.99 4.96
CA ARG A 269 -0.23 14.76 5.28
C ARG A 269 -1.52 14.09 4.79
N ARG A 270 -1.51 13.56 3.57
CA ARG A 270 -2.67 12.84 3.02
C ARG A 270 -2.97 11.58 3.82
N LEU A 271 -1.93 10.84 4.19
CA LEU A 271 -2.06 9.66 5.03
C LEU A 271 -2.59 10.01 6.43
N GLN A 272 -2.11 11.09 7.03
CA GLN A 272 -2.61 11.62 8.31
C GLN A 272 -4.12 11.88 8.27
N VAL A 273 -4.59 12.59 7.24
CA VAL A 273 -6.02 12.88 7.04
C VAL A 273 -6.83 11.59 6.88
N ALA A 274 -6.35 10.68 6.03
CA ALA A 274 -7.02 9.42 5.78
C ALA A 274 -7.17 8.56 7.04
N LEU A 275 -6.13 8.47 7.85
CA LEU A 275 -6.16 7.74 9.12
C LEU A 275 -7.05 8.44 10.15
N ALA A 276 -6.85 9.73 10.36
CA ALA A 276 -7.56 10.46 11.40
C ALA A 276 -9.07 10.57 11.14
N GLN A 277 -9.42 11.07 9.96
CA GLN A 277 -10.81 11.40 9.61
C GLN A 277 -11.54 10.25 8.90
N GLY A 278 -10.82 9.46 8.11
CA GLY A 278 -11.42 8.37 7.33
C GLY A 278 -11.63 7.09 8.13
N LEU A 279 -10.66 6.71 8.94
CA LEU A 279 -10.65 5.40 9.58
C LEU A 279 -10.88 5.45 11.10
N LEU A 280 -10.17 6.33 11.81
CA LEU A 280 -10.05 6.24 13.27
C LEU A 280 -10.97 7.22 14.02
N ASN A 281 -11.60 8.16 13.32
CA ASN A 281 -12.42 9.23 13.92
C ASN A 281 -11.68 9.99 15.04
N LEU A 282 -10.38 10.26 14.84
CA LEU A 282 -9.53 11.01 15.77
C LEU A 282 -9.38 12.46 15.29
N PRO A 283 -9.13 13.39 16.24
CA PRO A 283 -8.62 14.70 15.87
C PRO A 283 -7.32 14.56 15.06
N GLN A 284 -7.19 15.34 14.00
CA GLN A 284 -6.05 15.21 13.09
C GLN A 284 -4.71 15.44 13.80
N ASP A 285 -4.66 16.35 14.75
CA ASP A 285 -3.47 16.68 15.52
C ASP A 285 -3.04 15.52 16.45
N ASN A 286 -3.94 14.58 16.72
CA ASN A 286 -3.63 13.37 17.48
C ASN A 286 -3.01 12.25 16.61
N VAL A 287 -2.84 12.47 15.31
CA VAL A 287 -2.21 11.50 14.40
C VAL A 287 -0.94 12.09 13.81
N ARG A 288 0.19 11.47 14.05
CA ARG A 288 1.51 11.87 13.55
C ARG A 288 2.05 10.83 12.58
N ILE A 289 2.46 11.27 11.38
CA ILE A 289 3.12 10.41 10.39
C ILE A 289 4.60 10.78 10.34
N ILE A 290 5.46 9.79 10.45
CA ILE A 290 6.91 9.93 10.36
C ILE A 290 7.39 9.02 9.24
N SER A 291 7.97 9.64 8.21
CA SER A 291 8.72 8.93 7.17
C SER A 291 10.19 9.28 7.36
N ILE A 292 11.01 8.28 7.64
CA ILE A 292 12.46 8.39 7.71
C ILE A 292 13.06 8.19 6.33
N ASP A 293 14.06 7.36 6.15
CA ASP A 293 14.50 7.00 4.81
C ASP A 293 13.39 6.22 4.10
N THR A 294 13.17 6.53 2.83
CA THR A 294 12.19 5.84 1.99
C THR A 294 12.92 5.21 0.81
N GLY A 295 12.78 3.90 0.69
CA GLY A 295 13.37 3.13 -0.39
C GLY A 295 12.62 3.26 -1.72
N GLY A 296 13.21 2.70 -2.78
CA GLY A 296 12.67 2.68 -4.14
C GLY A 296 12.03 1.34 -4.52
#